data_806169f70ba0f3a7be25929905ad125c
#
_entry.id   806169f70ba0f3a7be25929905ad125c
#
_cell.length_a   1.000
_cell.length_b   1.000
_cell.length_c   1.000
_cell.angle_alpha   90.00
_cell.angle_beta   90.00
_cell.angle_gamma   90.00
#
_symmetry.space_group_name_H-M   'P 1'
#
loop_
_entity.id
_entity.type
_entity.pdbx_description
1 polymer ?
#
loop_
_entity_poly.entity_id
_entity_poly.type
_entity_poly.pdbx_seq_one_letter_code
_entity_poly.pdbx_strand_id
1 'polypeptide(L)'
;MITADFLGELDRFHLILSKRVTSKYFGNKASINLGSGSTLKDHRIYSEGDDFRQIDWKIYARTDHLYIKKYEEERNMTVHVIVDDSASMNYGKPKKFDYASMLGVGFAYLSLKEHERFQFATFSDSLDVFQPRRGLEHVATMIDHLNKVKIKGKSKFFDAMAKYSKLLGTKSLIIIISDFLLDPEEVKEGLLKLGNHDIKLVQVLDPSEKELEIS
;
A
#
# COMPACT_ATOMS: atom_id res chain seq x y z
N MET A 1 -21.00 4.74 6.60
CA MET A 1 -20.51 4.45 7.98
C MET A 1 -19.92 3.04 7.98
N ILE A 2 -18.66 2.89 8.34
CA ILE A 2 -17.93 1.61 8.31
C ILE A 2 -18.31 0.85 9.60
N THR A 3 -18.77 -0.40 9.45
CA THR A 3 -19.25 -1.25 10.55
C THR A 3 -18.29 -2.41 10.83
N ALA A 4 -18.40 -3.02 12.01
CA ALA A 4 -17.61 -4.20 12.37
C ALA A 4 -17.84 -5.42 11.43
N ASP A 5 -19.06 -5.54 10.88
CA ASP A 5 -19.41 -6.61 9.93
C ASP A 5 -18.55 -6.56 8.67
N PHE A 6 -18.16 -5.35 8.24
CA PHE A 6 -17.29 -5.15 7.09
C PHE A 6 -15.91 -5.82 7.28
N LEU A 7 -15.36 -5.79 8.49
CA LEU A 7 -14.08 -6.48 8.77
C LEU A 7 -14.23 -8.00 8.66
N GLY A 8 -15.38 -8.56 9.07
CA GLY A 8 -15.69 -9.97 8.89
C GLY A 8 -15.81 -10.39 7.42
N GLU A 9 -16.36 -9.53 6.57
CA GLU A 9 -16.40 -9.75 5.12
C GLU A 9 -15.00 -9.69 4.50
N LEU A 10 -14.15 -8.77 4.96
CA LEU A 10 -12.74 -8.69 4.52
C LEU A 10 -11.95 -9.95 4.89
N ASP A 11 -12.17 -10.55 6.07
CA ASP A 11 -11.56 -11.81 6.45
C ASP A 11 -11.95 -12.95 5.50
N ARG A 12 -13.22 -13.05 5.16
CA ARG A 12 -13.70 -14.04 4.17
C ARG A 12 -13.07 -13.80 2.80
N PHE A 13 -12.98 -12.55 2.37
CA PHE A 13 -12.39 -12.19 1.09
C PHE A 13 -10.88 -12.49 1.05
N HIS A 14 -10.16 -12.18 2.12
CA HIS A 14 -8.74 -12.51 2.27
C HIS A 14 -8.51 -14.02 2.19
N LEU A 15 -9.33 -14.83 2.89
CA LEU A 15 -9.26 -16.29 2.82
C LEU A 15 -9.52 -16.84 1.41
N ILE A 16 -10.43 -16.22 0.66
CA ILE A 16 -10.72 -16.62 -0.73
C ILE A 16 -9.54 -16.25 -1.64
N LEU A 17 -8.97 -15.06 -1.49
CA LEU A 17 -7.83 -14.61 -2.27
C LEU A 17 -6.58 -15.42 -1.96
N SER A 18 -6.26 -15.65 -0.69
CA SER A 18 -5.08 -16.44 -0.30
C SER A 18 -5.13 -17.87 -0.87
N LYS A 19 -6.31 -18.49 -0.92
CA LYS A 19 -6.49 -19.80 -1.57
C LYS A 19 -6.31 -19.77 -3.10
N ARG A 20 -6.61 -18.65 -3.77
CA ARG A 20 -6.48 -18.52 -5.24
C ARG A 20 -5.11 -18.05 -5.68
N VAL A 21 -4.44 -17.25 -4.87
CA VAL A 21 -3.16 -16.60 -5.22
C VAL A 21 -1.96 -17.51 -4.93
N THR A 22 -2.09 -18.50 -4.05
CA THR A 22 -1.01 -19.47 -3.79
C THR A 22 -0.56 -20.26 -5.03
N SER A 23 -1.29 -20.20 -6.15
CA SER A 23 -0.88 -20.93 -7.37
C SER A 23 -0.21 -20.09 -8.47
N LYS A 24 -0.29 -18.76 -8.48
CA LYS A 24 0.19 -17.98 -9.66
C LYS A 24 1.00 -16.69 -9.42
N TYR A 25 0.95 -16.06 -8.25
CA TYR A 25 1.52 -14.71 -8.09
C TYR A 25 2.65 -14.59 -7.06
N PHE A 26 2.86 -15.58 -6.19
CA PHE A 26 3.96 -15.56 -5.21
C PHE A 26 5.34 -15.87 -5.82
N GLY A 27 5.41 -16.24 -7.11
CA GLY A 27 6.66 -16.60 -7.78
C GLY A 27 7.58 -15.43 -8.14
N ASN A 28 7.15 -14.17 -8.08
CA ASN A 28 7.92 -13.07 -8.69
C ASN A 28 8.23 -11.86 -7.78
N LYS A 29 8.06 -11.95 -6.47
CA LYS A 29 8.51 -10.92 -5.52
C LYS A 29 9.89 -11.18 -4.90
N ALA A 30 10.62 -12.14 -5.40
CA ALA A 30 12.02 -12.32 -5.03
C ALA A 30 12.88 -11.22 -5.66
N SER A 31 13.01 -10.09 -5.01
CA SER A 31 14.07 -9.13 -5.31
C SER A 31 15.40 -9.80 -4.97
N ILE A 32 16.19 -10.13 -5.99
CA ILE A 32 17.56 -10.61 -5.85
C ILE A 32 18.43 -9.41 -5.45
N ASN A 33 18.37 -9.03 -4.20
CA ASN A 33 19.43 -8.22 -3.59
C ASN A 33 20.06 -9.07 -2.49
N LEU A 34 21.37 -9.26 -2.59
CA LEU A 34 22.17 -9.84 -1.52
C LEU A 34 22.13 -8.89 -0.31
N GLY A 35 21.14 -9.08 0.56
CA GLY A 35 21.02 -8.38 1.82
C GLY A 35 21.33 -9.32 2.99
N SER A 36 21.72 -8.77 4.11
CA SER A 36 21.90 -9.50 5.38
C SER A 36 20.55 -9.79 6.03
N GLY A 37 19.65 -10.49 5.32
CA GLY A 37 18.35 -10.91 5.84
C GLY A 37 18.48 -12.01 6.92
N SER A 38 17.45 -12.16 7.73
CA SER A 38 17.46 -13.11 8.86
C SER A 38 17.12 -14.55 8.46
N THR A 39 16.46 -14.77 7.32
CA THR A 39 15.98 -16.09 6.89
C THR A 39 16.79 -16.61 5.70
N LEU A 40 17.46 -17.74 5.91
CA LEU A 40 18.19 -18.44 4.85
C LEU A 40 17.18 -19.02 3.86
N LYS A 41 17.23 -18.57 2.59
CA LYS A 41 16.31 -19.01 1.54
C LYS A 41 16.88 -20.16 0.71
N ASP A 42 18.13 -20.02 0.28
CA ASP A 42 18.75 -20.94 -0.67
C ASP A 42 20.27 -20.81 -0.63
N HIS A 43 20.95 -21.68 -1.35
CA HIS A 43 22.39 -21.63 -1.57
C HIS A 43 22.66 -21.49 -3.08
N ARG A 44 23.65 -20.69 -3.45
CA ARG A 44 24.17 -20.67 -4.82
C ARG A 44 25.66 -21.00 -4.83
N ILE A 45 26.14 -21.46 -5.96
CA ILE A 45 27.57 -21.70 -6.16
C ILE A 45 28.30 -20.34 -6.04
N TYR A 46 29.43 -20.36 -5.36
CA TYR A 46 30.35 -19.22 -5.27
C TYR A 46 30.87 -18.83 -6.66
N SER A 47 30.98 -17.54 -6.91
CA SER A 47 31.64 -16.98 -8.10
C SER A 47 32.72 -16.00 -7.64
N GLU A 48 33.78 -15.85 -8.44
CA GLU A 48 34.85 -14.90 -8.16
C GLU A 48 34.30 -13.49 -7.98
N GLY A 49 34.67 -12.83 -6.87
CA GLY A 49 34.18 -11.51 -6.48
C GLY A 49 33.10 -11.54 -5.41
N ASP A 50 32.59 -12.71 -5.03
CA ASP A 50 31.63 -12.84 -3.93
C ASP A 50 32.33 -12.72 -2.55
N ASP A 51 31.56 -12.22 -1.56
CA ASP A 51 32.06 -12.08 -0.18
C ASP A 51 32.21 -13.43 0.49
N PHE A 52 33.47 -13.79 0.84
CA PHE A 52 33.83 -15.02 1.54
C PHE A 52 33.10 -15.23 2.87
N ARG A 53 32.65 -14.18 3.52
CA ARG A 53 31.92 -14.26 4.80
C ARG A 53 30.56 -14.93 4.66
N GLN A 54 30.01 -14.95 3.43
CA GLN A 54 28.72 -15.55 3.11
C GLN A 54 28.81 -17.03 2.73
N ILE A 55 30.01 -17.60 2.66
CA ILE A 55 30.24 -19.01 2.36
C ILE A 55 29.65 -19.89 3.47
N ASP A 56 28.91 -20.93 3.06
CA ASP A 56 28.48 -21.98 4.01
C ASP A 56 29.55 -23.06 4.17
N TRP A 57 30.39 -22.86 5.16
CA TRP A 57 31.47 -23.81 5.48
C TRP A 57 30.98 -25.21 5.87
N LYS A 58 29.73 -25.33 6.34
CA LYS A 58 29.13 -26.64 6.66
C LYS A 58 28.77 -27.43 5.40
N ILE A 59 28.32 -26.76 4.34
CA ILE A 59 28.09 -27.40 3.06
C ILE A 59 29.41 -27.74 2.39
N TYR A 60 30.37 -26.82 2.40
CA TYR A 60 31.72 -27.06 1.88
C TYR A 60 32.34 -28.33 2.46
N ALA A 61 32.29 -28.51 3.79
CA ALA A 61 32.84 -29.68 4.48
C ALA A 61 32.19 -31.02 4.07
N ARG A 62 31.02 -30.99 3.42
CA ARG A 62 30.30 -32.21 2.98
C ARG A 62 30.34 -32.45 1.49
N THR A 63 30.51 -31.40 0.71
CA THR A 63 30.34 -31.46 -0.76
C THR A 63 31.62 -31.08 -1.52
N ASP A 64 32.60 -30.51 -0.81
CA ASP A 64 33.84 -29.95 -1.37
C ASP A 64 33.59 -28.85 -2.43
N HIS A 65 32.38 -28.26 -2.42
CA HIS A 65 31.99 -27.17 -3.29
C HIS A 65 31.63 -25.92 -2.48
N LEU A 66 32.08 -24.75 -2.94
CA LEU A 66 31.81 -23.48 -2.29
C LEU A 66 30.40 -23.00 -2.63
N TYR A 67 29.57 -22.83 -1.62
CA TYR A 67 28.23 -22.29 -1.71
C TYR A 67 28.10 -21.03 -0.87
N ILE A 68 27.38 -20.04 -1.41
CA ILE A 68 27.00 -18.81 -0.71
C ILE A 68 25.58 -18.93 -0.20
N LYS A 69 25.39 -18.52 1.05
CA LYS A 69 24.10 -18.40 1.68
C LYS A 69 23.30 -17.25 1.04
N LYS A 70 22.16 -17.55 0.45
CA LYS A 70 21.19 -16.55 0.03
C LYS A 70 20.19 -16.30 1.16
N TYR A 71 20.21 -15.10 1.70
CA TYR A 71 19.22 -14.67 2.67
C TYR A 71 18.08 -13.95 1.97
N GLU A 72 16.86 -14.20 2.42
CA GLU A 72 15.71 -13.40 2.03
C GLU A 72 15.68 -12.15 2.90
N GLU A 73 15.79 -10.99 2.26
CA GLU A 73 15.57 -9.74 2.95
C GLU A 73 14.06 -9.58 3.14
N GLU A 74 13.58 -9.75 4.37
CA GLU A 74 12.22 -9.32 4.73
C GLU A 74 12.16 -7.80 4.60
N ARG A 75 11.85 -7.31 3.41
CA ARG A 75 11.48 -5.92 3.22
C ARG A 75 10.07 -5.76 3.72
N ASN A 76 9.91 -5.33 4.96
CA ASN A 76 8.64 -4.80 5.46
C ASN A 76 8.25 -3.60 4.58
N MET A 77 7.44 -3.86 3.56
CA MET A 77 6.92 -2.82 2.70
C MET A 77 5.95 -1.96 3.50
N THR A 78 6.04 -0.66 3.37
CA THR A 78 5.01 0.22 3.93
C THR A 78 3.95 0.47 2.87
N VAL A 79 2.70 0.21 3.20
CA VAL A 79 1.56 0.53 2.36
C VAL A 79 0.98 1.86 2.82
N HIS A 80 0.98 2.84 1.93
CA HIS A 80 0.41 4.14 2.16
C HIS A 80 -0.96 4.22 1.51
N VAL A 81 -2.00 4.52 2.28
CA VAL A 81 -3.36 4.70 1.79
C VAL A 81 -3.73 6.17 1.95
N ILE A 82 -4.02 6.84 0.85
CA ILE A 82 -4.32 8.27 0.81
C ILE A 82 -5.72 8.43 0.21
N VAL A 83 -6.65 9.01 0.97
CA VAL A 83 -8.05 9.16 0.56
C VAL A 83 -8.39 10.63 0.41
N ASP A 84 -9.04 10.97 -0.70
CA ASP A 84 -9.57 12.29 -0.97
C ASP A 84 -10.82 12.55 -0.11
N ASP A 85 -10.83 13.63 0.66
CA ASP A 85 -11.96 14.09 1.47
C ASP A 85 -12.51 15.46 1.01
N SER A 86 -12.24 15.84 -0.24
CA SER A 86 -12.72 17.06 -0.87
C SER A 86 -14.24 17.06 -1.08
N ALA A 87 -14.80 18.23 -1.35
CA ALA A 87 -16.24 18.42 -1.48
C ALA A 87 -16.88 17.56 -2.58
N SER A 88 -16.17 17.25 -3.67
CA SER A 88 -16.64 16.36 -4.75
C SER A 88 -16.93 14.94 -4.26
N MET A 89 -16.19 14.47 -3.24
CA MET A 89 -16.38 13.15 -2.63
C MET A 89 -17.66 13.05 -1.77
N ASN A 90 -18.35 14.17 -1.53
CA ASN A 90 -19.63 14.21 -0.79
C ASN A 90 -20.85 13.92 -1.66
N TYR A 91 -20.66 13.37 -2.85
CA TYR A 91 -21.72 13.07 -3.81
C TYR A 91 -22.11 11.59 -3.76
N GLY A 92 -23.38 11.31 -4.16
CA GLY A 92 -23.93 9.96 -4.24
C GLY A 92 -24.62 9.47 -2.96
N LYS A 93 -25.33 8.34 -3.08
CA LYS A 93 -25.95 7.60 -1.95
C LYS A 93 -25.72 6.10 -2.14
N PRO A 94 -24.79 5.47 -1.38
CA PRO A 94 -23.90 6.09 -0.38
C PRO A 94 -22.89 7.05 -1.02
N LYS A 95 -22.29 7.95 -0.22
CA LYS A 95 -21.32 8.94 -0.70
C LYS A 95 -20.07 8.28 -1.27
N LYS A 96 -19.45 8.90 -2.28
CA LYS A 96 -18.15 8.43 -2.81
C LYS A 96 -17.10 8.28 -1.70
N PHE A 97 -17.07 9.21 -0.74
CA PHE A 97 -16.18 9.15 0.41
C PHE A 97 -16.41 7.90 1.28
N ASP A 98 -17.66 7.46 1.47
CA ASP A 98 -17.94 6.25 2.25
C ASP A 98 -17.31 5.01 1.59
N TYR A 99 -17.43 4.88 0.27
CA TYR A 99 -16.78 3.82 -0.49
C TYR A 99 -15.26 3.92 -0.46
N ALA A 100 -14.72 5.11 -0.71
CA ALA A 100 -13.28 5.36 -0.66
C ALA A 100 -12.70 5.00 0.71
N SER A 101 -13.40 5.36 1.78
CA SER A 101 -13.03 5.03 3.17
C SER A 101 -13.08 3.54 3.43
N MET A 102 -14.11 2.83 2.96
CA MET A 102 -14.21 1.37 3.08
C MET A 102 -13.06 0.67 2.35
N LEU A 103 -12.74 1.10 1.13
CA LEU A 103 -11.58 0.57 0.38
C LEU A 103 -10.27 0.85 1.11
N GLY A 104 -10.09 2.07 1.63
CA GLY A 104 -8.91 2.46 2.40
C GLY A 104 -8.71 1.59 3.64
N VAL A 105 -9.78 1.37 4.42
CA VAL A 105 -9.75 0.46 5.57
C VAL A 105 -9.46 -0.97 5.13
N GLY A 106 -10.02 -1.42 4.00
CA GLY A 106 -9.75 -2.73 3.43
C GLY A 106 -8.26 -2.94 3.14
N PHE A 107 -7.62 -1.98 2.46
CA PHE A 107 -6.19 -2.04 2.15
C PHE A 107 -5.33 -2.01 3.42
N ALA A 108 -5.66 -1.15 4.39
CA ALA A 108 -4.96 -1.08 5.67
C ALA A 108 -5.07 -2.41 6.44
N TYR A 109 -6.27 -3.00 6.48
CA TYR A 109 -6.51 -4.27 7.14
C TYR A 109 -5.75 -5.44 6.49
N LEU A 110 -5.77 -5.52 5.15
CA LEU A 110 -5.02 -6.53 4.40
C LEU A 110 -3.51 -6.38 4.61
N SER A 111 -3.00 -5.15 4.64
CA SER A 111 -1.58 -4.89 4.93
C SER A 111 -1.17 -5.41 6.30
N LEU A 112 -2.00 -5.22 7.32
CA LEU A 112 -1.76 -5.76 8.66
C LEU A 112 -1.79 -7.29 8.71
N LYS A 113 -2.68 -7.93 7.94
CA LYS A 113 -2.74 -9.40 7.84
C LYS A 113 -1.48 -9.99 7.20
N GLU A 114 -0.90 -9.26 6.25
CA GLU A 114 0.37 -9.62 5.60
C GLU A 114 1.61 -9.17 6.41
N HIS A 115 1.42 -8.75 7.67
CA HIS A 115 2.49 -8.23 8.55
C HIS A 115 3.22 -6.99 8.00
N GLU A 116 2.66 -6.33 6.99
CA GLU A 116 3.18 -5.09 6.44
C GLU A 116 2.84 -3.89 7.33
N ARG A 117 3.60 -2.82 7.17
CA ARG A 117 3.25 -1.54 7.81
C ARG A 117 2.26 -0.79 6.95
N PHE A 118 1.31 -0.08 7.56
CA PHE A 118 0.49 0.85 6.80
C PHE A 118 0.52 2.25 7.40
N GLN A 119 0.33 3.23 6.54
CA GLN A 119 0.15 4.63 6.89
C GLN A 119 -1.07 5.14 6.15
N PHE A 120 -1.87 5.93 6.84
CA PHE A 120 -3.12 6.46 6.30
C PHE A 120 -3.09 7.98 6.30
N ALA A 121 -3.66 8.59 5.27
CA ALA A 121 -3.83 10.03 5.17
C ALA A 121 -5.14 10.37 4.45
N THR A 122 -5.71 11.53 4.76
CA THR A 122 -6.74 12.17 3.95
C THR A 122 -6.26 13.50 3.43
N PHE A 123 -6.79 13.94 2.31
CA PHE A 123 -6.44 15.23 1.73
C PHE A 123 -7.63 15.90 1.06
N SER A 124 -7.66 17.23 1.18
CA SER A 124 -8.51 18.14 0.42
C SER A 124 -7.75 19.45 0.21
N ASP A 125 -8.10 20.53 0.88
CA ASP A 125 -7.32 21.77 0.98
C ASP A 125 -6.16 21.68 1.98
N SER A 126 -6.19 20.68 2.87
CA SER A 126 -5.12 20.29 3.79
C SER A 126 -4.82 18.81 3.67
N LEU A 127 -3.65 18.42 4.17
CA LEU A 127 -3.23 17.04 4.28
C LEU A 127 -3.24 16.65 5.76
N ASP A 128 -4.06 15.67 6.10
CA ASP A 128 -4.11 15.06 7.43
C ASP A 128 -3.48 13.68 7.41
N VAL A 129 -2.35 13.53 8.09
CA VAL A 129 -1.61 12.27 8.16
C VAL A 129 -1.91 11.58 9.47
N PHE A 130 -2.51 10.43 9.35
CA PHE A 130 -2.77 9.56 10.47
C PHE A 130 -1.60 8.60 10.65
N GLN A 131 -0.91 8.69 11.79
CA GLN A 131 0.18 7.79 12.12
C GLN A 131 -0.34 6.59 12.93
N PRO A 132 -0.66 5.48 12.28
CA PRO A 132 -1.10 4.30 12.99
C PRO A 132 0.09 3.67 13.73
N ARG A 133 -0.16 3.23 14.93
CA ARG A 133 0.73 2.33 15.64
C ARG A 133 0.40 0.89 15.18
N ARG A 134 1.20 -0.10 15.53
CA ARG A 134 1.01 -1.50 15.09
C ARG A 134 -0.24 -2.14 15.72
N GLY A 135 -0.97 -2.96 14.95
CA GLY A 135 -2.05 -3.83 15.46
C GLY A 135 -3.46 -3.45 14.99
N LEU A 136 -4.41 -4.36 15.19
CA LEU A 136 -5.83 -4.19 14.79
C LEU A 136 -6.53 -3.00 15.48
N GLU A 137 -6.10 -2.62 16.67
CA GLU A 137 -6.62 -1.44 17.38
C GLU A 137 -6.50 -0.16 16.56
N HIS A 138 -5.54 -0.13 15.64
CA HIS A 138 -5.33 1.04 14.77
C HIS A 138 -6.32 1.10 13.63
N VAL A 139 -6.82 -0.04 13.16
CA VAL A 139 -7.90 -0.06 12.17
C VAL A 139 -9.18 0.53 12.80
N ALA A 140 -9.48 0.18 14.04
CA ALA A 140 -10.60 0.77 14.77
C ALA A 140 -10.45 2.29 14.92
N THR A 141 -9.26 2.75 15.31
CA THR A 141 -8.97 4.19 15.44
C THR A 141 -9.06 4.91 14.08
N MET A 142 -8.60 4.28 12.99
CA MET A 142 -8.73 4.79 11.63
C MET A 142 -10.21 4.89 11.22
N ILE A 143 -11.02 3.88 11.51
CA ILE A 143 -12.46 3.88 11.24
C ILE A 143 -13.15 5.01 11.99
N ASP A 144 -12.83 5.20 13.27
CA ASP A 144 -13.38 6.28 14.10
C ASP A 144 -12.98 7.66 13.55
N HIS A 145 -11.75 7.80 13.06
CA HIS A 145 -11.29 9.03 12.43
C HIS A 145 -12.07 9.31 11.15
N LEU A 146 -12.15 8.32 10.23
CA LEU A 146 -12.87 8.45 8.97
C LEU A 146 -14.35 8.80 9.15
N ASN A 147 -15.01 8.19 10.14
CA ASN A 147 -16.41 8.48 10.44
C ASN A 147 -16.62 9.92 10.99
N LYS A 148 -15.55 10.60 11.42
CA LYS A 148 -15.60 11.98 11.95
C LYS A 148 -15.09 13.01 10.94
N VAL A 149 -14.43 12.59 9.84
CA VAL A 149 -13.93 13.50 8.80
C VAL A 149 -15.07 14.31 8.22
N LYS A 150 -14.86 15.62 8.13
CA LYS A 150 -15.78 16.54 7.46
C LYS A 150 -15.35 16.70 6.01
N ILE A 151 -16.10 16.12 5.11
CA ILE A 151 -15.89 16.21 3.68
C ILE A 151 -16.13 17.66 3.23
N LYS A 152 -15.06 18.38 2.86
CA LYS A 152 -15.13 19.81 2.49
C LYS A 152 -13.88 20.25 1.74
N GLY A 153 -13.94 21.47 1.19
CA GLY A 153 -12.79 22.09 0.53
C GLY A 153 -12.60 21.61 -0.92
N LYS A 154 -11.60 22.18 -1.56
CA LYS A 154 -11.17 21.76 -2.90
C LYS A 154 -10.06 20.75 -2.78
N SER A 155 -10.03 19.80 -3.69
CA SER A 155 -8.88 18.89 -3.78
C SER A 155 -7.66 19.68 -4.28
N LYS A 156 -6.62 19.76 -3.46
CA LYS A 156 -5.29 20.31 -3.80
C LYS A 156 -4.30 19.16 -3.93
N PHE A 157 -4.50 18.37 -4.95
CA PHE A 157 -3.78 17.12 -5.16
C PHE A 157 -2.26 17.31 -5.19
N PHE A 158 -1.79 18.25 -6.02
CA PHE A 158 -0.37 18.55 -6.14
C PHE A 158 0.27 18.94 -4.80
N ASP A 159 -0.33 19.87 -4.07
CA ASP A 159 0.19 20.33 -2.77
C ASP A 159 0.21 19.20 -1.75
N ALA A 160 -0.84 18.37 -1.74
CA ALA A 160 -0.94 17.22 -0.85
C ALA A 160 0.15 16.18 -1.14
N MET A 161 0.34 15.81 -2.40
CA MET A 161 1.38 14.84 -2.80
C MET A 161 2.79 15.39 -2.57
N ALA A 162 3.03 16.67 -2.82
CA ALA A 162 4.31 17.32 -2.55
C ALA A 162 4.65 17.39 -1.05
N LYS A 163 3.64 17.53 -0.17
CA LYS A 163 3.83 17.43 1.28
C LYS A 163 4.04 15.99 1.72
N TYR A 164 3.24 15.07 1.18
CA TYR A 164 3.29 13.65 1.54
C TYR A 164 4.62 13.00 1.12
N SER A 165 5.19 13.40 -0.01
CA SER A 165 6.47 12.88 -0.49
C SER A 165 7.61 13.03 0.52
N LYS A 166 7.57 14.06 1.37
CA LYS A 166 8.56 14.29 2.42
C LYS A 166 8.47 13.30 3.59
N LEU A 167 7.37 12.57 3.68
CA LEU A 167 7.13 11.55 4.70
C LEU A 167 7.49 10.14 4.22
N LEU A 168 7.73 10.00 2.92
CA LEU A 168 8.11 8.72 2.32
C LEU A 168 9.57 8.42 2.62
N GLY A 169 9.83 7.19 3.02
CA GLY A 169 11.17 6.68 3.29
C GLY A 169 11.66 5.73 2.21
N THR A 170 11.68 4.44 2.53
CA THR A 170 12.06 3.38 1.60
C THR A 170 10.98 3.17 0.53
N LYS A 171 11.31 2.40 -0.53
CA LYS A 171 10.35 2.05 -1.57
C LYS A 171 9.08 1.44 -0.97
N SER A 172 7.92 2.00 -1.31
CA SER A 172 6.64 1.72 -0.69
C SER A 172 5.56 1.52 -1.76
N LEU A 173 4.44 0.92 -1.37
CA LEU A 173 3.21 0.91 -2.16
C LEU A 173 2.35 2.10 -1.73
N ILE A 174 1.96 2.95 -2.66
CA ILE A 174 1.10 4.12 -2.41
C ILE A 174 -0.22 3.89 -3.14
N ILE A 175 -1.32 3.87 -2.40
CA ILE A 175 -2.68 3.71 -2.93
C ILE A 175 -3.40 5.04 -2.72
N ILE A 176 -3.79 5.68 -3.81
CA ILE A 176 -4.51 6.95 -3.77
C ILE A 176 -5.94 6.71 -4.24
N ILE A 177 -6.91 7.10 -3.42
CA ILE A 177 -8.34 6.89 -3.67
C ILE A 177 -9.01 8.24 -3.78
N SER A 178 -9.53 8.59 -4.97
CA SER A 178 -10.18 9.86 -5.27
C SER A 178 -11.17 9.67 -6.43
N ASP A 179 -12.01 10.63 -6.69
CA ASP A 179 -12.78 10.70 -7.94
C ASP A 179 -11.93 11.22 -9.11
N PHE A 180 -10.78 11.84 -8.82
CA PHE A 180 -9.88 12.45 -9.79
C PHE A 180 -10.57 13.46 -10.73
N LEU A 181 -11.62 14.13 -10.25
CA LEU A 181 -12.27 15.23 -10.98
C LEU A 181 -11.44 16.51 -10.90
N LEU A 182 -10.20 16.42 -11.40
CA LEU A 182 -9.16 17.42 -11.36
C LEU A 182 -8.54 17.58 -12.74
N ASP A 183 -7.74 18.65 -12.93
CA ASP A 183 -6.93 18.80 -14.11
C ASP A 183 -5.93 17.60 -14.21
N PRO A 184 -5.91 16.86 -15.32
CA PRO A 184 -4.98 15.75 -15.52
C PRO A 184 -3.50 16.13 -15.33
N GLU A 185 -3.11 17.36 -15.70
CA GLU A 185 -1.73 17.85 -15.50
C GLU A 185 -1.42 18.02 -14.01
N GLU A 186 -2.37 18.53 -13.21
CA GLU A 186 -2.19 18.63 -11.75
C GLU A 186 -1.98 17.23 -11.13
N VAL A 187 -2.77 16.23 -11.56
CA VAL A 187 -2.63 14.84 -11.11
C VAL A 187 -1.26 14.31 -11.49
N LYS A 188 -0.83 14.46 -12.73
CA LYS A 188 0.46 14.00 -13.24
C LYS A 188 1.63 14.63 -12.48
N GLU A 189 1.62 15.95 -12.30
CA GLU A 189 2.65 16.65 -11.56
C GLU A 189 2.70 16.21 -10.09
N GLY A 190 1.55 16.02 -9.45
CA GLY A 190 1.46 15.49 -8.09
C GLY A 190 2.04 14.09 -7.96
N LEU A 191 1.77 13.20 -8.91
CA LEU A 191 2.32 11.84 -8.94
C LEU A 191 3.85 11.86 -9.12
N LEU A 192 4.39 12.74 -9.94
CA LEU A 192 5.83 12.90 -10.12
C LEU A 192 6.55 13.30 -8.82
N LYS A 193 5.87 14.04 -7.90
CA LYS A 193 6.44 14.39 -6.58
C LYS A 193 6.63 13.17 -5.68
N LEU A 194 5.85 12.11 -5.85
CA LEU A 194 5.97 10.89 -5.06
C LEU A 194 7.21 10.05 -5.41
N GLY A 195 7.85 10.31 -6.57
CA GLY A 195 9.11 9.68 -6.93
C GLY A 195 8.98 8.21 -7.32
N ASN A 196 10.01 7.42 -7.04
CA ASN A 196 10.13 6.03 -7.50
C ASN A 196 9.47 5.03 -6.51
N HIS A 197 8.18 5.22 -6.24
CA HIS A 197 7.35 4.31 -5.45
C HIS A 197 6.38 3.54 -6.36
N ASP A 198 5.83 2.42 -5.87
CA ASP A 198 4.78 1.70 -6.59
C ASP A 198 3.44 2.39 -6.31
N ILE A 199 2.88 3.08 -7.32
CA ILE A 199 1.65 3.87 -7.15
C ILE A 199 0.48 3.15 -7.78
N LYS A 200 -0.65 3.08 -7.05
CA LYS A 200 -1.95 2.61 -7.52
C LYS A 200 -2.98 3.72 -7.34
N LEU A 201 -3.67 4.04 -8.42
CA LEU A 201 -4.78 4.98 -8.40
C LEU A 201 -6.09 4.18 -8.39
N VAL A 202 -6.98 4.52 -7.48
CA VAL A 202 -8.31 3.94 -7.37
C VAL A 202 -9.32 5.06 -7.56
N GLN A 203 -9.97 5.06 -8.71
CA GLN A 203 -11.01 6.04 -9.02
C GLN A 203 -12.36 5.57 -8.47
N VAL A 204 -13.05 6.46 -7.75
CA VAL A 204 -14.39 6.22 -7.20
C VAL A 204 -15.36 7.21 -7.85
N LEU A 205 -16.29 6.68 -8.62
CA LEU A 205 -17.32 7.47 -9.31
C LEU A 205 -18.71 7.01 -8.89
N ASP A 206 -19.66 7.93 -8.83
CA ASP A 206 -21.07 7.58 -8.75
C ASP A 206 -21.55 7.07 -10.13
N PRO A 207 -22.45 6.09 -10.21
CA PRO A 207 -22.99 5.62 -11.50
C PRO A 207 -23.52 6.74 -12.39
N SER A 208 -24.14 7.77 -11.82
CA SER A 208 -24.67 8.91 -12.57
C SER A 208 -23.57 9.76 -13.24
N GLU A 209 -22.33 9.74 -12.71
CA GLU A 209 -21.21 10.46 -13.30
C GLU A 209 -20.65 9.75 -14.55
N LYS A 210 -20.93 8.45 -14.72
CA LYS A 210 -20.54 7.69 -15.92
C LYS A 210 -21.45 7.93 -17.12
N GLU A 211 -22.70 8.31 -16.85
CA GLU A 211 -23.73 8.50 -17.85
C GLU A 211 -23.86 9.96 -18.31
N LEU A 212 -22.95 10.84 -17.91
CA LEU A 212 -22.85 12.17 -18.48
C LEU A 212 -22.47 12.03 -19.96
N GLU A 213 -23.46 11.74 -20.81
CA GLU A 213 -23.37 11.96 -22.25
C GLU A 213 -23.03 13.44 -22.45
N ILE A 214 -21.87 13.67 -23.05
CA ILE A 214 -21.49 14.99 -23.55
C ILE A 214 -22.43 15.29 -24.71
N SER A 215 -23.54 15.96 -24.42
CA SER A 215 -24.45 16.55 -25.43
C SER A 215 -23.85 17.83 -25.97
#